data_7598ec8e74af4b871dc8c165e3a0f459
#
_entry.id   7598ec8e74af4b871dc8c165e3a0f459
#
_cell.length_a   1.000
_cell.length_b   1.000
_cell.length_c   1.000
_cell.angle_alpha   90.00
_cell.angle_beta   90.00
_cell.angle_gamma   90.00
#
_symmetry.space_group_name_H-M   'P 1'
#
loop_
_entity.id
_entity.type
_entity.pdbx_description
1 polymer ?
#
loop_
_entity_poly.entity_id
_entity_poly.type
_entity_poly.pdbx_seq_one_letter_code
_entity_poly.pdbx_strand_id
1 'polypeptide(L)'
;TKSPHVATSPRTKEIAEFIAASWKAQGLDTVTIHRYDVLSSNPRTVAVEMVAPVRYTPTLREAPIPEDPDTAQPGISGAWTSFSASGDVTAPGVYANSGNPSDYDELRRQGIDPKGKIVIVRYSNPYSYRGFKALTAEREGAAAMIVYSDPKEDGYGQGAVYPKGPWGPASHLQRGGIAYDYIVPGDPLTPGWASVDGAKRIPVSEAVSVPKIMALPMSHQDIQPILAALGGPMAPAAWKGGLPIDYRLGGAEARLHVRIDMQTDVQPNYVVEGRITGSERPDEWVVLGNHHDAWVFGGVDPSSGTATMLELTKALGTLAKN
;
A
#
# COMPACT_ATOMS: atom_id res chain seq x y z
N THR A 1 16.77 -1.79 9.91
CA THR A 1 16.68 -0.39 9.43
C THR A 1 16.27 0.53 10.56
N LYS A 2 16.91 1.70 10.66
CA LYS A 2 16.72 2.64 11.80
C LYS A 2 15.88 3.88 11.41
N SER A 3 15.32 3.90 10.22
CA SER A 3 14.49 5.00 9.73
C SER A 3 13.57 4.55 8.60
N PRO A 4 12.43 5.23 8.37
CA PRO A 4 11.58 5.01 7.21
C PRO A 4 12.36 5.14 5.90
N HIS A 5 12.05 4.28 4.92
CA HIS A 5 12.78 4.23 3.64
C HIS A 5 11.88 3.80 2.48
N VAL A 6 10.89 4.63 2.21
CA VAL A 6 10.02 4.46 1.04
C VAL A 6 10.85 4.40 -0.24
N ALA A 7 10.40 3.63 -1.22
CA ALA A 7 10.99 3.57 -2.55
C ALA A 7 11.31 4.97 -3.10
N THR A 8 12.42 5.09 -3.82
CA THR A 8 12.96 6.35 -4.35
C THR A 8 13.46 7.37 -3.32
N SER A 9 13.36 7.08 -2.01
CA SER A 9 13.95 7.95 -0.98
C SER A 9 15.48 7.87 -0.98
N PRO A 10 16.20 8.90 -0.49
CA PRO A 10 17.66 8.84 -0.37
C PRO A 10 18.16 7.63 0.44
N ARG A 11 17.37 7.20 1.43
CA ARG A 11 17.72 6.07 2.30
C ARG A 11 17.76 4.74 1.56
N THR A 12 16.93 4.54 0.54
CA THR A 12 16.97 3.31 -0.27
C THR A 12 18.28 3.17 -1.06
N LYS A 13 18.88 4.30 -1.49
CA LYS A 13 20.20 4.29 -2.11
C LYS A 13 21.29 3.83 -1.12
N GLU A 14 21.28 4.35 0.10
CA GLU A 14 22.24 3.95 1.14
C GLU A 14 22.12 2.45 1.47
N ILE A 15 20.88 1.91 1.50
CA ILE A 15 20.64 0.48 1.69
C ILE A 15 21.19 -0.34 0.51
N ALA A 16 20.97 0.12 -0.73
CA ALA A 16 21.52 -0.52 -1.90
C ALA A 16 23.06 -0.56 -1.87
N GLU A 17 23.69 0.55 -1.49
CA GLU A 17 25.15 0.64 -1.32
C GLU A 17 25.66 -0.32 -0.21
N PHE A 18 24.93 -0.43 0.91
CA PHE A 18 25.25 -1.38 1.99
C PHE A 18 25.15 -2.84 1.51
N ILE A 19 24.08 -3.20 0.79
CA ILE A 19 23.90 -4.55 0.24
C ILE A 19 25.03 -4.86 -0.74
N ALA A 20 25.33 -3.94 -1.65
CA ALA A 20 26.40 -4.13 -2.64
C ALA A 20 27.78 -4.30 -1.99
N ALA A 21 28.09 -3.50 -0.97
CA ALA A 21 29.33 -3.64 -0.21
C ALA A 21 29.41 -4.99 0.50
N SER A 22 28.31 -5.44 1.10
CA SER A 22 28.21 -6.74 1.78
C SER A 22 28.46 -7.89 0.82
N TRP A 23 27.82 -7.89 -0.35
CA TRP A 23 27.96 -8.95 -1.35
C TRP A 23 29.37 -8.99 -1.94
N LYS A 24 30.01 -7.83 -2.18
CA LYS A 24 31.44 -7.77 -2.58
C LYS A 24 32.35 -8.39 -1.53
N ALA A 25 32.13 -8.07 -0.25
CA ALA A 25 32.91 -8.64 0.85
C ALA A 25 32.68 -10.15 1.01
N GLN A 26 31.52 -10.66 0.66
CA GLN A 26 31.17 -12.08 0.66
C GLN A 26 31.75 -12.84 -0.52
N GLY A 27 32.31 -12.14 -1.51
CA GLY A 27 33.07 -12.72 -2.63
C GLY A 27 32.21 -13.19 -3.78
N LEU A 28 31.10 -12.53 -4.07
CA LEU A 28 30.37 -12.72 -5.31
C LEU A 28 31.22 -12.25 -6.50
N ASP A 29 31.11 -12.91 -7.64
CA ASP A 29 31.95 -12.65 -8.84
C ASP A 29 31.70 -11.26 -9.41
N THR A 30 30.43 -10.85 -9.46
CA THR A 30 30.04 -9.50 -9.87
C THR A 30 28.98 -8.93 -8.94
N VAL A 31 29.10 -7.62 -8.67
CA VAL A 31 28.07 -6.88 -7.90
C VAL A 31 27.89 -5.53 -8.57
N THR A 32 26.66 -5.28 -9.03
CA THR A 32 26.28 -4.07 -9.74
C THR A 32 25.08 -3.41 -9.07
N ILE A 33 25.08 -2.08 -8.96
CA ILE A 33 23.92 -1.29 -8.62
C ILE A 33 23.35 -0.72 -9.91
N HIS A 34 22.17 -1.17 -10.30
CA HIS A 34 21.44 -0.64 -11.44
C HIS A 34 20.58 0.52 -10.99
N ARG A 35 20.59 1.61 -11.73
CA ARG A 35 19.71 2.76 -11.55
C ARG A 35 18.59 2.71 -12.58
N TYR A 36 17.37 2.90 -12.12
CA TYR A 36 16.17 3.08 -12.94
C TYR A 36 15.51 4.38 -12.56
N ASP A 37 15.04 5.15 -13.53
CA ASP A 37 14.29 6.40 -13.27
C ASP A 37 12.81 6.11 -13.42
N VAL A 38 12.12 5.87 -12.30
CA VAL A 38 10.76 5.35 -12.24
C VAL A 38 9.75 6.41 -11.81
N LEU A 39 8.50 6.26 -12.24
CA LEU A 39 7.41 7.10 -11.75
C LEU A 39 7.20 6.86 -10.27
N SER A 40 7.39 7.90 -9.46
CA SER A 40 7.15 7.92 -8.01
C SER A 40 5.86 8.68 -7.70
N SER A 41 5.17 8.30 -6.65
CA SER A 41 3.96 8.96 -6.20
C SER A 41 3.95 9.05 -4.68
N ASN A 42 4.14 10.26 -4.14
CA ASN A 42 4.24 10.53 -2.71
C ASN A 42 3.22 11.61 -2.29
N PRO A 43 2.69 11.57 -1.04
CA PRO A 43 1.69 12.52 -0.61
C PRO A 43 2.31 13.89 -0.26
N ARG A 44 1.66 14.96 -0.71
CA ARG A 44 1.83 16.33 -0.16
C ARG A 44 0.78 16.58 0.92
N THR A 45 -0.46 16.20 0.64
CA THR A 45 -1.59 16.37 1.57
C THR A 45 -2.53 15.20 1.45
N VAL A 46 -2.95 14.66 2.60
CA VAL A 46 -4.08 13.73 2.71
C VAL A 46 -4.94 14.19 3.86
N ALA A 47 -6.20 14.49 3.60
CA ALA A 47 -7.15 14.95 4.59
C ALA A 47 -8.52 14.30 4.37
N VAL A 48 -9.18 13.96 5.46
CA VAL A 48 -10.55 13.46 5.50
C VAL A 48 -11.30 14.17 6.61
N GLU A 49 -12.54 14.54 6.35
CA GLU A 49 -13.47 15.04 7.35
C GLU A 49 -14.86 14.45 7.08
N MET A 50 -15.53 13.94 8.08
CA MET A 50 -16.97 13.74 8.01
C MET A 50 -17.64 15.10 8.32
N VAL A 51 -18.32 15.67 7.34
CA VAL A 51 -18.96 16.99 7.46
C VAL A 51 -20.43 16.92 7.88
N ALA A 52 -21.05 15.76 7.74
CA ALA A 52 -22.41 15.46 8.19
C ALA A 52 -22.53 13.95 8.50
N PRO A 53 -23.44 13.54 9.40
CA PRO A 53 -24.38 14.35 10.20
C PRO A 53 -23.70 15.10 11.35
N VAL A 54 -22.50 14.65 11.78
CA VAL A 54 -21.70 15.26 12.84
C VAL A 54 -20.30 15.50 12.29
N ARG A 55 -19.70 16.63 12.61
CA ARG A 55 -18.29 16.87 12.22
C ARG A 55 -17.37 15.94 12.99
N TYR A 56 -16.51 15.25 12.22
CA TYR A 56 -15.48 14.37 12.76
C TYR A 56 -14.26 14.38 11.84
N THR A 57 -13.09 14.59 12.43
CA THR A 57 -11.81 14.57 11.71
C THR A 57 -11.00 13.38 12.24
N PRO A 58 -10.75 12.34 11.42
CA PRO A 58 -9.91 11.21 11.79
C PRO A 58 -8.45 11.66 11.97
N THR A 59 -7.70 10.91 12.77
CA THR A 59 -6.28 11.23 13.05
C THR A 59 -5.39 10.97 11.85
N LEU A 60 -5.72 9.97 11.05
CA LEU A 60 -4.94 9.47 9.90
C LEU A 60 -3.49 9.13 10.28
N ARG A 61 -3.25 8.80 11.53
CA ARG A 61 -1.94 8.45 12.07
C ARG A 61 -2.05 7.31 13.06
N GLU A 62 -1.00 6.51 13.10
CA GLU A 62 -0.84 5.50 14.14
C GLU A 62 -0.45 6.15 15.47
N ALA A 63 -1.03 5.64 16.55
CA ALA A 63 -0.64 6.05 17.90
C ALA A 63 0.74 5.44 18.24
N PRO A 64 1.63 6.21 18.89
CA PRO A 64 2.87 5.65 19.40
C PRO A 64 2.61 4.54 20.43
N ILE A 65 3.46 3.52 20.40
CA ILE A 65 3.40 2.38 21.32
C ILE A 65 4.54 2.52 22.33
N PRO A 66 4.24 2.69 23.62
CA PRO A 66 5.28 2.98 24.63
C PRO A 66 6.38 1.93 24.71
N GLU A 67 6.05 0.66 24.46
CA GLU A 67 6.98 -0.47 24.48
C GLU A 67 7.91 -0.51 23.24
N ASP A 68 7.57 0.26 22.19
CA ASP A 68 8.33 0.37 20.95
C ASP A 68 8.62 1.84 20.61
N PRO A 69 9.75 2.39 21.09
CA PRO A 69 10.11 3.79 20.88
C PRO A 69 10.24 4.19 19.41
N ASP A 70 10.48 3.23 18.50
CA ASP A 70 10.58 3.50 17.06
C ASP A 70 9.24 4.00 16.50
N THR A 71 8.11 3.63 17.08
CA THR A 71 6.78 4.07 16.68
C THR A 71 6.52 5.56 16.92
N ALA A 72 7.32 6.21 17.75
CA ALA A 72 7.25 7.64 18.06
C ALA A 72 8.22 8.49 17.23
N GLN A 73 9.02 7.90 16.34
CA GLN A 73 10.02 8.64 15.59
C GLN A 73 9.41 9.65 14.60
N PRO A 74 10.02 10.83 14.44
CA PRO A 74 9.63 11.77 13.40
C PRO A 74 9.89 11.17 12.01
N GLY A 75 9.04 11.51 11.04
CA GLY A 75 9.17 11.01 9.66
C GLY A 75 8.31 9.79 9.34
N ILE A 76 7.63 9.19 10.33
CA ILE A 76 6.59 8.20 10.05
C ILE A 76 5.43 8.93 9.35
N SER A 77 5.14 8.52 8.12
CA SER A 77 4.04 9.07 7.33
C SER A 77 2.68 8.71 7.92
N GLY A 78 1.69 9.59 7.75
CA GLY A 78 0.29 9.28 8.04
C GLY A 78 -0.32 8.29 7.04
N ALA A 79 -1.64 8.26 6.99
CA ALA A 79 -2.40 7.47 6.03
C ALA A 79 -2.21 7.99 4.60
N TRP A 80 -1.76 7.15 3.67
CA TRP A 80 -1.67 7.46 2.26
C TRP A 80 -1.51 6.20 1.42
N THR A 81 -1.83 6.31 0.15
CA THR A 81 -1.71 5.23 -0.83
C THR A 81 -0.94 5.74 -2.03
N SER A 82 0.14 5.07 -2.40
CA SER A 82 0.91 5.41 -3.60
C SER A 82 0.05 5.21 -4.85
N PHE A 83 0.20 6.12 -5.81
CA PHE A 83 -0.58 6.20 -7.04
C PHE A 83 -2.07 6.53 -6.84
N SER A 84 -2.47 7.05 -5.67
CA SER A 84 -3.76 7.73 -5.57
C SER A 84 -3.82 8.92 -6.53
N ALA A 85 -4.96 9.16 -7.16
CA ALA A 85 -5.18 10.41 -7.86
C ALA A 85 -5.23 11.58 -6.86
N SER A 86 -4.83 12.78 -7.32
CA SER A 86 -5.08 14.03 -6.58
C SER A 86 -6.50 14.50 -6.84
N GLY A 87 -7.13 15.13 -5.84
CA GLY A 87 -8.47 15.69 -5.95
C GLY A 87 -9.00 16.23 -4.63
N ASP A 88 -10.18 16.82 -4.72
CA ASP A 88 -10.91 17.42 -3.60
C ASP A 88 -12.41 17.17 -3.83
N VAL A 89 -13.07 16.39 -2.97
CA VAL A 89 -14.48 16.03 -3.15
C VAL A 89 -15.21 15.96 -1.82
N THR A 90 -16.46 16.40 -1.82
CA THR A 90 -17.41 16.16 -0.74
C THR A 90 -18.57 15.34 -1.27
N ALA A 91 -18.73 14.10 -0.80
CA ALA A 91 -19.75 13.18 -1.29
C ALA A 91 -20.30 12.29 -0.16
N PRO A 92 -21.45 11.64 -0.38
CA PRO A 92 -21.96 10.63 0.56
C PRO A 92 -21.01 9.43 0.67
N GLY A 93 -20.90 8.88 1.89
CA GLY A 93 -20.21 7.62 2.15
C GLY A 93 -21.08 6.41 1.88
N VAL A 94 -20.49 5.35 1.31
CA VAL A 94 -21.15 4.05 1.06
C VAL A 94 -20.21 2.92 1.47
N TYR A 95 -20.73 1.99 2.27
CA TYR A 95 -20.01 0.77 2.64
C TYR A 95 -20.19 -0.30 1.57
N ALA A 96 -19.11 -0.73 0.97
CA ALA A 96 -19.08 -1.69 -0.13
C ALA A 96 -18.33 -2.98 0.23
N ASN A 97 -18.44 -3.45 1.47
CA ASN A 97 -17.84 -4.69 1.98
C ASN A 97 -16.34 -4.81 1.61
N SER A 98 -16.00 -5.79 0.76
CA SER A 98 -14.63 -6.04 0.30
C SER A 98 -14.29 -5.28 -1.00
N GLY A 99 -15.27 -4.62 -1.64
CA GLY A 99 -15.09 -3.95 -2.93
C GLY A 99 -14.93 -4.90 -4.11
N ASN A 100 -15.46 -6.11 -4.01
CA ASN A 100 -15.58 -7.05 -5.13
C ASN A 100 -16.63 -6.56 -6.13
N PRO A 101 -16.58 -6.94 -7.42
CA PRO A 101 -17.66 -6.66 -8.36
C PRO A 101 -19.04 -7.10 -7.86
N SER A 102 -19.13 -8.28 -7.23
CA SER A 102 -20.38 -8.80 -6.64
C SER A 102 -20.91 -7.95 -5.47
N ASP A 103 -20.02 -7.25 -4.75
CA ASP A 103 -20.44 -6.34 -3.67
C ASP A 103 -21.12 -5.10 -4.26
N TYR A 104 -20.64 -4.60 -5.38
CA TYR A 104 -21.29 -3.50 -6.11
C TYR A 104 -22.61 -3.92 -6.76
N ASP A 105 -22.71 -5.18 -7.24
CA ASP A 105 -24.00 -5.74 -7.69
C ASP A 105 -25.01 -5.79 -6.55
N GLU A 106 -24.57 -6.13 -5.34
CA GLU A 106 -25.43 -6.11 -4.15
C GLU A 106 -25.89 -4.69 -3.79
N LEU A 107 -25.00 -3.69 -3.82
CA LEU A 107 -25.37 -2.29 -3.61
C LEU A 107 -26.47 -1.85 -4.58
N ARG A 108 -26.32 -2.18 -5.86
CA ARG A 108 -27.37 -1.87 -6.88
C ARG A 108 -28.70 -2.57 -6.60
N ARG A 109 -28.67 -3.84 -6.14
CA ARG A 109 -29.90 -4.55 -5.72
C ARG A 109 -30.59 -3.89 -4.52
N GLN A 110 -29.82 -3.24 -3.65
CA GLN A 110 -30.32 -2.46 -2.52
C GLN A 110 -30.69 -1.00 -2.91
N GLY A 111 -30.66 -0.66 -4.20
CA GLY A 111 -30.99 0.68 -4.70
C GLY A 111 -29.90 1.73 -4.46
N ILE A 112 -28.65 1.32 -4.20
CA ILE A 112 -27.54 2.21 -3.93
C ILE A 112 -26.61 2.22 -5.15
N ASP A 113 -26.51 3.40 -5.80
CA ASP A 113 -25.54 3.64 -6.87
C ASP A 113 -24.22 4.17 -6.27
N PRO A 114 -23.08 3.51 -6.45
CA PRO A 114 -21.78 3.97 -5.97
C PRO A 114 -21.22 5.18 -6.74
N LYS A 115 -21.77 5.47 -7.91
CA LYS A 115 -21.29 6.55 -8.77
C LYS A 115 -21.28 7.90 -8.07
N GLY A 116 -20.12 8.58 -8.12
CA GLY A 116 -19.91 9.88 -7.49
C GLY A 116 -19.89 9.86 -5.96
N LYS A 117 -19.88 8.69 -5.32
CA LYS A 117 -19.83 8.54 -3.86
C LYS A 117 -18.44 8.14 -3.38
N ILE A 118 -18.17 8.29 -2.10
CA ILE A 118 -16.96 7.81 -1.46
C ILE A 118 -17.25 6.40 -0.94
N VAL A 119 -16.64 5.40 -1.58
CA VAL A 119 -16.82 4.01 -1.18
C VAL A 119 -15.85 3.64 -0.06
N ILE A 120 -16.36 2.94 0.96
CA ILE A 120 -15.61 2.43 2.09
C ILE A 120 -15.55 0.91 1.94
N VAL A 121 -14.33 0.37 1.84
CA VAL A 121 -14.09 -1.06 1.66
C VAL A 121 -13.11 -1.56 2.72
N ARG A 122 -13.21 -2.85 3.06
CA ARG A 122 -12.27 -3.48 3.98
C ARG A 122 -11.36 -4.46 3.27
N TYR A 123 -10.17 -4.67 3.83
CA TYR A 123 -9.35 -5.80 3.45
C TYR A 123 -10.08 -7.10 3.84
N SER A 124 -9.98 -8.11 2.98
CA SER A 124 -10.55 -9.44 3.24
C SER A 124 -9.95 -10.46 2.29
N ASN A 125 -9.87 -11.71 2.73
CA ASN A 125 -9.50 -12.82 1.86
C ASN A 125 -10.76 -13.40 1.17
N PRO A 126 -10.64 -13.84 -0.11
CA PRO A 126 -9.44 -13.86 -0.95
C PRO A 126 -9.15 -12.53 -1.69
N TYR A 127 -10.01 -11.54 -1.63
CA TYR A 127 -9.92 -10.27 -2.38
C TYR A 127 -9.22 -9.19 -1.56
N SER A 128 -7.93 -9.41 -1.27
CA SER A 128 -7.18 -8.54 -0.35
C SER A 128 -6.42 -7.42 -1.04
N TYR A 129 -5.93 -7.60 -2.28
CA TYR A 129 -5.10 -6.60 -2.94
C TYR A 129 -5.86 -5.29 -3.21
N ARG A 130 -5.32 -4.19 -2.68
CA ARG A 130 -5.97 -2.86 -2.73
C ARG A 130 -6.11 -2.29 -4.14
N GLY A 131 -5.20 -2.65 -5.05
CA GLY A 131 -5.28 -2.23 -6.45
C GLY A 131 -6.52 -2.77 -7.17
N PHE A 132 -6.94 -4.01 -6.89
CA PHE A 132 -8.20 -4.55 -7.44
C PHE A 132 -9.42 -3.80 -6.91
N LYS A 133 -9.41 -3.45 -5.62
CA LYS A 133 -10.49 -2.68 -4.99
C LYS A 133 -10.59 -1.28 -5.62
N ALA A 134 -9.44 -0.63 -5.83
CA ALA A 134 -9.37 0.68 -6.48
C ALA A 134 -9.85 0.62 -7.93
N LEU A 135 -9.42 -0.37 -8.72
CA LEU A 135 -9.87 -0.55 -10.09
C LEU A 135 -11.39 -0.78 -10.18
N THR A 136 -11.93 -1.62 -9.28
CA THR A 136 -13.37 -1.87 -9.24
C THR A 136 -14.13 -0.60 -8.87
N ALA A 137 -13.71 0.12 -7.83
CA ALA A 137 -14.33 1.40 -7.44
C ALA A 137 -14.26 2.45 -8.55
N GLU A 138 -13.13 2.54 -9.26
CA GLU A 138 -12.97 3.44 -10.41
C GLU A 138 -13.94 3.09 -11.55
N ARG A 139 -14.07 1.81 -11.88
CA ARG A 139 -15.00 1.33 -12.92
C ARG A 139 -16.47 1.56 -12.55
N GLU A 140 -16.79 1.51 -11.27
CA GLU A 140 -18.12 1.83 -10.73
C GLU A 140 -18.37 3.36 -10.65
N GLY A 141 -17.37 4.17 -11.02
CA GLY A 141 -17.48 5.63 -11.03
C GLY A 141 -17.50 6.26 -9.65
N ALA A 142 -16.98 5.59 -8.63
CA ALA A 142 -16.82 6.17 -7.31
C ALA A 142 -15.89 7.40 -7.35
N ALA A 143 -16.18 8.41 -6.52
CA ALA A 143 -15.39 9.62 -6.45
C ALA A 143 -14.07 9.42 -5.65
N ALA A 144 -14.10 8.55 -4.64
CA ALA A 144 -12.94 8.15 -3.86
C ALA A 144 -13.16 6.78 -3.21
N MET A 145 -12.08 6.15 -2.79
CA MET A 145 -12.08 4.90 -2.04
C MET A 145 -11.33 5.07 -0.71
N ILE A 146 -11.96 4.66 0.38
CA ILE A 146 -11.31 4.48 1.68
C ILE A 146 -11.21 2.98 1.94
N VAL A 147 -10.00 2.48 2.21
CA VAL A 147 -9.78 1.07 2.54
C VAL A 147 -9.31 0.94 3.98
N TYR A 148 -9.87 0.00 4.75
CA TYR A 148 -9.49 -0.19 6.14
C TYR A 148 -9.27 -1.65 6.51
N SER A 149 -8.44 -1.89 7.52
CA SER A 149 -8.30 -3.19 8.17
C SER A 149 -9.40 -3.35 9.20
N ASP A 150 -10.35 -4.26 8.93
CA ASP A 150 -11.40 -4.57 9.91
C ASP A 150 -10.82 -5.48 11.00
N PRO A 151 -11.13 -5.25 12.28
CA PRO A 151 -10.59 -6.07 13.37
C PRO A 151 -10.99 -7.55 13.32
N LYS A 152 -11.97 -7.92 12.49
CA LYS A 152 -12.32 -9.31 12.21
C LYS A 152 -11.22 -10.03 11.42
N GLU A 153 -10.54 -9.34 10.51
CA GLU A 153 -9.50 -9.89 9.65
C GLU A 153 -8.09 -9.53 10.14
N ASP A 154 -7.90 -8.34 10.75
CA ASP A 154 -6.61 -7.85 11.23
C ASP A 154 -6.82 -6.95 12.46
N GLY A 155 -6.71 -7.52 13.65
CA GLY A 155 -6.90 -6.81 14.91
C GLY A 155 -7.38 -7.72 16.03
N TYR A 156 -8.03 -7.14 17.04
CA TYR A 156 -8.45 -7.84 18.26
C TYR A 156 -9.39 -9.03 18.01
N GLY A 157 -10.07 -9.08 16.88
CA GLY A 157 -10.90 -10.23 16.50
C GLY A 157 -10.10 -11.48 16.14
N GLN A 158 -8.81 -11.35 15.85
CA GLN A 158 -7.90 -12.45 15.56
C GLN A 158 -7.07 -12.88 16.79
N GLY A 159 -6.93 -12.01 17.79
CA GLY A 159 -6.15 -12.30 18.99
C GLY A 159 -5.46 -11.07 19.56
N ALA A 160 -4.33 -11.31 20.26
CA ALA A 160 -3.57 -10.24 20.88
C ALA A 160 -2.96 -9.30 19.81
N VAL A 161 -3.14 -8.00 20.02
CA VAL A 161 -2.58 -6.97 19.15
C VAL A 161 -1.19 -6.55 19.60
N TYR A 162 -0.42 -5.97 18.68
CA TYR A 162 0.92 -5.46 18.98
C TYR A 162 0.88 -4.42 20.13
N PRO A 163 1.83 -4.43 21.11
CA PRO A 163 3.05 -5.27 21.15
C PRO A 163 2.89 -6.65 21.78
N LYS A 164 1.71 -7.00 22.29
CA LYS A 164 1.47 -8.29 22.97
C LYS A 164 1.24 -9.46 22.01
N GLY A 165 0.98 -9.18 20.75
CA GLY A 165 0.76 -10.15 19.69
C GLY A 165 1.00 -9.55 18.30
N PRO A 166 0.79 -10.32 17.22
CA PRO A 166 1.14 -9.91 15.88
C PRO A 166 0.09 -9.04 15.17
N TRP A 167 -1.13 -8.93 15.71
CA TRP A 167 -2.24 -8.28 15.02
C TRP A 167 -2.23 -6.76 15.18
N GLY A 168 -2.82 -6.05 14.22
CA GLY A 168 -2.84 -4.59 14.18
C GLY A 168 -3.59 -3.97 15.36
N PRO A 169 -3.01 -2.99 16.08
CA PRO A 169 -3.73 -2.20 17.07
C PRO A 169 -4.78 -1.29 16.43
N ALA A 170 -5.64 -0.67 17.25
CA ALA A 170 -6.79 0.10 16.76
C ALA A 170 -6.43 1.23 15.77
N SER A 171 -5.27 1.84 15.94
CA SER A 171 -4.76 2.91 15.07
C SER A 171 -3.93 2.42 13.87
N HIS A 172 -3.77 1.10 13.69
CA HIS A 172 -2.97 0.53 12.62
C HIS A 172 -3.41 1.00 11.23
N LEU A 173 -2.44 1.37 10.39
CA LEU A 173 -2.64 1.79 9.01
C LEU A 173 -1.93 0.80 8.06
N GLN A 174 -2.69 0.12 7.25
CA GLN A 174 -2.14 -0.72 6.19
C GLN A 174 -1.85 0.13 4.94
N ARG A 175 -0.63 0.66 4.84
CA ARG A 175 -0.14 1.41 3.69
C ARG A 175 0.08 0.51 2.48
N GLY A 176 0.17 1.09 1.28
CA GLY A 176 0.47 0.35 0.06
C GLY A 176 0.17 1.15 -1.20
N GLY A 177 0.59 0.62 -2.36
CA GLY A 177 0.28 1.17 -3.67
C GLY A 177 -1.01 0.60 -4.25
N ILE A 178 -1.63 1.35 -5.16
CA ILE A 178 -2.80 0.92 -5.92
C ILE A 178 -2.57 0.91 -7.43
N ALA A 179 -1.33 1.06 -7.88
CA ALA A 179 -1.02 0.95 -9.31
C ALA A 179 -1.57 -0.36 -9.90
N TYR A 180 -2.03 -0.30 -11.14
CA TYR A 180 -2.59 -1.46 -11.86
C TYR A 180 -1.48 -2.23 -12.59
N ASP A 181 -0.40 -2.57 -11.89
CA ASP A 181 0.78 -3.27 -12.38
C ASP A 181 0.48 -4.68 -12.91
N TYR A 182 -0.63 -5.26 -12.51
CA TYR A 182 -1.15 -6.51 -13.06
C TYR A 182 -1.82 -6.35 -14.44
N ILE A 183 -2.11 -5.11 -14.88
CA ILE A 183 -2.57 -4.82 -16.25
C ILE A 183 -1.36 -4.61 -17.16
N VAL A 184 -0.42 -3.76 -16.73
CA VAL A 184 0.86 -3.54 -17.40
C VAL A 184 1.95 -3.51 -16.33
N PRO A 185 2.80 -4.56 -16.27
CA PRO A 185 3.85 -4.64 -15.26
C PRO A 185 4.99 -3.66 -15.53
N GLY A 186 5.70 -3.30 -14.46
CA GLY A 186 6.85 -2.41 -14.50
C GLY A 186 6.50 -0.94 -14.29
N ASP A 187 7.42 -0.06 -14.67
CA ASP A 187 7.21 1.38 -14.54
C ASP A 187 6.07 1.86 -15.46
N PRO A 188 5.08 2.61 -14.93
CA PRO A 188 3.91 3.04 -15.71
C PRO A 188 4.23 3.83 -16.97
N LEU A 189 5.36 4.55 -17.00
CA LEU A 189 5.74 5.39 -18.14
C LEU A 189 6.60 4.66 -19.18
N THR A 190 7.05 3.44 -18.88
CA THR A 190 7.84 2.62 -19.79
C THR A 190 7.23 1.22 -19.95
N PRO A 191 5.94 1.12 -20.44
CA PRO A 191 5.22 -0.13 -20.53
C PRO A 191 5.88 -1.11 -21.51
N GLY A 192 6.51 -2.17 -21.00
CA GLY A 192 7.16 -3.20 -21.79
C GLY A 192 8.66 -3.00 -22.08
N TRP A 193 9.29 -1.95 -21.53
CA TRP A 193 10.74 -1.74 -21.62
C TRP A 193 11.31 -1.15 -20.33
N ALA A 194 12.64 -1.28 -20.15
CA ALA A 194 13.32 -0.83 -18.95
C ALA A 194 13.33 0.70 -18.81
N SER A 195 13.06 1.21 -17.62
CA SER A 195 13.06 2.64 -17.27
C SER A 195 14.48 3.13 -16.95
N VAL A 196 15.43 2.88 -17.88
CA VAL A 196 16.82 3.32 -17.80
C VAL A 196 16.96 4.79 -18.17
N ASP A 197 18.18 5.35 -17.99
CA ASP A 197 18.48 6.71 -18.42
C ASP A 197 18.25 6.86 -19.94
N GLY A 198 17.60 7.97 -20.34
CA GLY A 198 17.25 8.25 -21.73
C GLY A 198 16.11 7.39 -22.30
N ALA A 199 15.48 6.53 -21.53
CA ALA A 199 14.34 5.73 -22.00
C ALA A 199 13.18 6.63 -22.46
N LYS A 200 12.57 6.26 -23.61
CA LYS A 200 11.34 6.91 -24.05
C LYS A 200 10.23 6.66 -23.04
N ARG A 201 9.51 7.71 -22.63
CA ARG A 201 8.39 7.63 -21.70
C ARG A 201 7.10 8.09 -22.35
N ILE A 202 6.01 7.39 -22.05
CA ILE A 202 4.67 7.87 -22.39
C ILE A 202 4.22 8.93 -21.38
N PRO A 203 3.29 9.84 -21.74
CA PRO A 203 2.65 10.74 -20.79
C PRO A 203 1.89 9.97 -19.71
N VAL A 204 1.85 10.52 -18.48
CA VAL A 204 1.09 9.92 -17.36
C VAL A 204 -0.38 9.70 -17.73
N SER A 205 -0.97 10.60 -18.55
CA SER A 205 -2.36 10.49 -19.02
C SER A 205 -2.64 9.25 -19.89
N GLU A 206 -1.61 8.69 -20.51
CA GLU A 206 -1.68 7.48 -21.33
C GLU A 206 -1.32 6.21 -20.56
N ALA A 207 -0.78 6.35 -19.35
CA ALA A 207 -0.37 5.23 -18.51
C ALA A 207 -1.59 4.52 -17.92
N VAL A 208 -1.99 3.40 -18.52
CA VAL A 208 -3.20 2.62 -18.12
C VAL A 208 -3.07 1.96 -16.76
N SER A 209 -1.85 1.80 -16.23
CA SER A 209 -1.58 1.27 -14.91
C SER A 209 -1.60 2.33 -13.79
N VAL A 210 -1.78 3.61 -14.13
CA VAL A 210 -1.96 4.68 -13.15
C VAL A 210 -3.44 4.89 -12.85
N PRO A 211 -3.88 4.67 -11.59
CA PRO A 211 -5.26 4.88 -11.16
C PRO A 211 -5.73 6.33 -11.35
N LYS A 212 -7.02 6.50 -11.65
CA LYS A 212 -7.67 7.81 -11.76
C LYS A 212 -8.59 8.11 -10.58
N ILE A 213 -8.64 7.24 -9.58
CA ILE A 213 -9.44 7.37 -8.37
C ILE A 213 -8.59 7.84 -7.19
N MET A 214 -9.13 8.75 -6.38
CA MET A 214 -8.57 9.05 -5.06
C MET A 214 -8.71 7.85 -4.14
N ALA A 215 -7.64 7.47 -3.42
CA ALA A 215 -7.69 6.38 -2.46
C ALA A 215 -6.78 6.64 -1.27
N LEU A 216 -7.20 6.20 -0.09
CA LEU A 216 -6.40 6.25 1.13
C LEU A 216 -6.75 5.08 2.07
N PRO A 217 -5.77 4.60 2.88
CA PRO A 217 -6.06 3.66 3.96
C PRO A 217 -6.58 4.42 5.18
N MET A 218 -7.33 3.74 6.03
CA MET A 218 -7.76 4.27 7.32
C MET A 218 -7.69 3.19 8.38
N SER A 219 -7.38 3.55 9.63
CA SER A 219 -7.43 2.63 10.76
C SER A 219 -8.88 2.28 11.10
N HIS A 220 -9.09 1.14 11.77
CA HIS A 220 -10.44 0.81 12.23
C HIS A 220 -10.91 1.74 13.36
N GLN A 221 -9.99 2.34 14.11
CA GLN A 221 -10.31 3.38 15.09
C GLN A 221 -10.88 4.62 14.41
N ASP A 222 -10.25 5.08 13.33
CA ASP A 222 -10.65 6.29 12.62
C ASP A 222 -11.91 6.10 11.76
N ILE A 223 -12.10 4.91 11.17
CA ILE A 223 -13.26 4.64 10.32
C ILE A 223 -14.52 4.31 11.10
N GLN A 224 -14.41 3.82 12.34
CA GLN A 224 -15.57 3.40 13.14
C GLN A 224 -16.62 4.49 13.33
N PRO A 225 -16.29 5.75 13.68
CA PRO A 225 -17.29 6.82 13.78
C PRO A 225 -17.98 7.12 12.45
N ILE A 226 -17.26 7.00 11.34
CA ILE A 226 -17.81 7.22 10.00
C ILE A 226 -18.79 6.10 9.64
N LEU A 227 -18.40 4.84 9.83
CA LEU A 227 -19.26 3.68 9.57
C LEU A 227 -20.51 3.68 10.47
N ALA A 228 -20.38 4.08 11.74
CA ALA A 228 -21.49 4.20 12.66
C ALA A 228 -22.49 5.29 12.25
N ALA A 229 -22.03 6.32 11.54
CA ALA A 229 -22.85 7.42 11.03
C ALA A 229 -23.51 7.12 9.68
N LEU A 230 -23.12 6.02 9.00
CA LEU A 230 -23.76 5.62 7.75
C LEU A 230 -25.23 5.27 8.02
N GLY A 231 -26.14 5.95 7.36
CA GLY A 231 -27.56 5.63 7.36
C GLY A 231 -27.92 4.57 6.31
N GLY A 232 -29.15 4.60 5.85
CA GLY A 232 -29.65 3.71 4.82
C GLY A 232 -29.92 2.28 5.29
N PRO A 233 -30.05 1.31 4.36
CA PRO A 233 -30.33 -0.08 4.68
C PRO A 233 -29.24 -0.75 5.51
N MET A 234 -29.64 -1.77 6.29
CA MET A 234 -28.67 -2.65 6.95
C MET A 234 -27.85 -3.40 5.89
N ALA A 235 -26.55 -3.49 6.12
CA ALA A 235 -25.70 -4.33 5.28
C ALA A 235 -26.07 -5.81 5.41
N PRO A 236 -25.89 -6.62 4.36
CA PRO A 236 -26.07 -8.07 4.45
C PRO A 236 -25.31 -8.67 5.63
N ALA A 237 -25.86 -9.67 6.30
CA ALA A 237 -25.24 -10.26 7.49
C ALA A 237 -23.80 -10.77 7.23
N ALA A 238 -23.53 -11.25 6.02
CA ALA A 238 -22.19 -11.69 5.60
C ALA A 238 -21.16 -10.55 5.51
N TRP A 239 -21.62 -9.30 5.42
CA TRP A 239 -20.75 -8.11 5.35
C TRP A 239 -20.39 -7.54 6.72
N LYS A 240 -20.95 -8.11 7.78
CA LYS A 240 -20.65 -7.68 9.14
C LYS A 240 -19.18 -7.94 9.46
N GLY A 241 -18.47 -6.89 9.83
CA GLY A 241 -17.12 -6.95 10.34
C GLY A 241 -17.04 -7.17 11.86
N GLY A 242 -15.92 -6.82 12.44
CA GLY A 242 -15.62 -6.97 13.87
C GLY A 242 -15.85 -5.71 14.72
N LEU A 243 -16.20 -4.58 14.12
CA LEU A 243 -16.48 -3.36 14.88
C LEU A 243 -17.82 -3.50 15.65
N PRO A 244 -17.93 -2.93 16.88
CA PRO A 244 -19.14 -2.98 17.70
C PRO A 244 -20.19 -1.95 17.23
N ILE A 245 -20.58 -2.01 15.97
CA ILE A 245 -21.52 -1.10 15.31
C ILE A 245 -22.55 -1.88 14.49
N ASP A 246 -23.63 -1.22 14.12
CA ASP A 246 -24.52 -1.67 13.06
C ASP A 246 -23.93 -1.29 11.71
N TYR A 247 -23.57 -2.28 10.90
CA TYR A 247 -23.10 -2.03 9.55
C TYR A 247 -24.27 -1.69 8.64
N ARG A 248 -24.25 -0.46 8.11
CA ARG A 248 -25.22 0.06 7.16
C ARG A 248 -24.57 0.39 5.84
N LEU A 249 -25.32 0.29 4.75
CA LEU A 249 -24.80 0.49 3.41
C LEU A 249 -24.51 1.96 3.08
N GLY A 250 -25.11 2.90 3.84
CA GLY A 250 -24.99 4.32 3.57
C GLY A 250 -26.18 4.87 2.78
N GLY A 251 -26.17 6.17 2.61
CA GLY A 251 -27.23 6.93 1.97
C GLY A 251 -26.75 8.34 1.70
N ALA A 252 -27.60 9.35 2.00
CA ALA A 252 -27.24 10.75 1.88
C ALA A 252 -26.73 11.35 3.21
N GLU A 253 -26.92 10.64 4.33
CA GLU A 253 -26.75 11.16 5.69
C GLU A 253 -25.28 11.44 6.01
N ALA A 254 -24.41 10.45 5.88
CA ALA A 254 -22.99 10.63 6.13
C ALA A 254 -22.29 11.20 4.88
N ARG A 255 -21.84 12.42 5.00
CA ARG A 255 -21.06 13.11 3.95
C ARG A 255 -19.62 13.27 4.37
N LEU A 256 -18.73 12.87 3.50
CA LEU A 256 -17.28 12.93 3.72
C LEU A 256 -16.66 13.95 2.76
N HIS A 257 -15.74 14.73 3.26
CA HIS A 257 -14.83 15.54 2.48
C HIS A 257 -13.48 14.84 2.43
N VAL A 258 -12.99 14.52 1.24
CA VAL A 258 -11.69 13.90 1.00
C VAL A 258 -10.87 14.81 0.10
N ARG A 259 -9.68 15.17 0.57
CA ARG A 259 -8.70 15.94 -0.20
C ARG A 259 -7.38 15.20 -0.22
N ILE A 260 -6.88 14.92 -1.42
CA ILE A 260 -5.59 14.28 -1.64
C ILE A 260 -4.81 15.10 -2.66
N ASP A 261 -3.57 15.46 -2.31
CA ASP A 261 -2.59 16.06 -3.23
C ASP A 261 -1.35 15.18 -3.24
N MET A 262 -1.06 14.58 -4.39
CA MET A 262 0.08 13.70 -4.62
C MET A 262 1.12 14.40 -5.48
N GLN A 263 2.38 14.28 -5.08
CA GLN A 263 3.50 14.58 -5.95
C GLN A 263 3.82 13.33 -6.76
N THR A 264 3.64 13.44 -8.08
CA THR A 264 3.93 12.36 -9.02
C THR A 264 4.99 12.83 -10.01
N ASP A 265 6.18 12.28 -9.90
CA ASP A 265 7.36 12.66 -10.69
C ASP A 265 8.28 11.45 -10.92
N VAL A 266 9.21 11.59 -11.88
CA VAL A 266 10.21 10.55 -12.15
C VAL A 266 11.37 10.70 -11.18
N GLN A 267 11.68 9.63 -10.45
CA GLN A 267 12.70 9.59 -9.41
C GLN A 267 13.64 8.38 -9.60
N PRO A 268 14.91 8.48 -9.19
CA PRO A 268 15.83 7.34 -9.25
C PRO A 268 15.44 6.25 -8.25
N ASN A 269 15.47 5.02 -8.71
CA ASN A 269 15.37 3.81 -7.90
C ASN A 269 16.55 2.90 -8.16
N TYR A 270 16.94 2.06 -7.20
CA TYR A 270 18.16 1.28 -7.26
C TYR A 270 17.89 -0.20 -7.04
N VAL A 271 18.46 -1.04 -7.92
CA VAL A 271 18.41 -2.51 -7.80
C VAL A 271 19.83 -3.02 -7.68
N VAL A 272 20.09 -3.83 -6.68
CA VAL A 272 21.41 -4.46 -6.48
C VAL A 272 21.35 -5.86 -7.09
N GLU A 273 22.25 -6.12 -8.01
CA GLU A 273 22.44 -7.43 -8.63
C GLU A 273 23.80 -8.00 -8.19
N GLY A 274 23.79 -9.22 -7.67
CA GLY A 274 25.00 -9.99 -7.37
C GLY A 274 24.95 -11.33 -8.08
N ARG A 275 26.08 -11.80 -8.62
CA ARG A 275 26.16 -13.08 -9.35
C ARG A 275 27.29 -13.94 -8.84
N ILE A 276 27.05 -15.26 -8.85
CA ILE A 276 28.04 -16.32 -8.76
C ILE A 276 27.87 -17.14 -10.02
N THR A 277 28.91 -17.25 -10.82
CA THR A 277 28.87 -17.96 -12.10
C THR A 277 29.13 -19.44 -11.89
N GLY A 278 28.21 -20.29 -12.35
CA GLY A 278 28.35 -21.75 -12.28
C GLY A 278 29.45 -22.25 -13.23
N SER A 279 30.22 -23.24 -12.80
CA SER A 279 31.34 -23.81 -13.60
C SER A 279 30.84 -24.79 -14.68
N GLU A 280 29.75 -25.51 -14.44
CA GLU A 280 29.25 -26.53 -15.35
C GLU A 280 28.17 -26.02 -16.32
N ARG A 281 27.28 -25.14 -15.83
CA ARG A 281 26.14 -24.62 -16.59
C ARG A 281 25.99 -23.10 -16.39
N PRO A 282 26.94 -22.29 -16.88
CA PRO A 282 26.97 -20.86 -16.61
C PRO A 282 25.79 -20.07 -17.21
N ASP A 283 25.10 -20.64 -18.20
CA ASP A 283 23.95 -20.04 -18.87
C ASP A 283 22.61 -20.39 -18.21
N GLU A 284 22.59 -21.29 -17.22
CA GLU A 284 21.41 -21.65 -16.45
C GLU A 284 21.39 -20.88 -15.12
N TRP A 285 20.38 -20.01 -14.94
CA TRP A 285 20.33 -19.13 -13.80
C TRP A 285 19.31 -19.59 -12.77
N VAL A 286 19.70 -19.55 -11.50
CA VAL A 286 18.80 -19.56 -10.35
C VAL A 286 18.72 -18.14 -9.85
N VAL A 287 17.53 -17.53 -9.94
CA VAL A 287 17.29 -16.13 -9.55
C VAL A 287 16.59 -16.10 -8.22
N LEU A 288 17.16 -15.37 -7.27
CA LEU A 288 16.58 -15.04 -5.98
C LEU A 288 16.38 -13.54 -5.90
N GLY A 289 15.27 -13.09 -5.33
CA GLY A 289 14.96 -11.68 -5.27
C GLY A 289 14.21 -11.31 -3.98
N ASN A 290 14.46 -10.09 -3.52
CA ASN A 290 13.70 -9.43 -2.46
C ASN A 290 13.77 -7.92 -2.68
N HIS A 291 12.77 -7.17 -2.22
CA HIS A 291 12.87 -5.73 -2.21
C HIS A 291 13.57 -5.22 -0.94
N HIS A 292 14.00 -3.95 -0.93
CA HIS A 292 14.70 -3.35 0.20
C HIS A 292 14.18 -1.97 0.59
N ASP A 293 13.10 -1.52 -0.04
CA ASP A 293 12.33 -0.35 0.36
C ASP A 293 11.20 -0.74 1.33
N ALA A 294 10.74 0.18 2.16
CA ALA A 294 9.66 -0.07 3.10
C ALA A 294 8.77 1.16 3.29
N TRP A 295 7.50 0.94 3.59
CA TRP A 295 6.54 2.01 3.89
C TRP A 295 6.90 2.79 5.15
N VAL A 296 7.51 2.11 6.13
CA VAL A 296 8.02 2.68 7.37
C VAL A 296 9.39 2.06 7.66
N PHE A 297 9.56 1.28 8.73
CA PHE A 297 10.85 0.67 9.11
C PHE A 297 11.13 -0.66 8.42
N GLY A 298 10.12 -1.36 7.95
CA GLY A 298 10.27 -2.60 7.22
C GLY A 298 10.93 -3.74 8.00
N GLY A 299 10.67 -3.86 9.31
CA GLY A 299 11.32 -4.86 10.15
C GLY A 299 11.10 -6.30 9.67
N VAL A 300 9.88 -6.63 9.27
CA VAL A 300 9.54 -7.90 8.64
C VAL A 300 9.49 -7.75 7.13
N ASP A 301 8.68 -6.83 6.62
CA ASP A 301 8.50 -6.53 5.20
C ASP A 301 9.25 -5.22 4.85
N PRO A 302 10.41 -5.32 4.14
CA PRO A 302 11.04 -6.51 3.54
C PRO A 302 12.30 -7.03 4.26
N SER A 303 12.71 -6.45 5.40
CA SER A 303 14.07 -6.65 5.94
C SER A 303 14.34 -8.11 6.33
N SER A 304 13.32 -8.91 6.66
CA SER A 304 13.49 -10.35 6.93
C SER A 304 14.01 -11.09 5.68
N GLY A 305 13.43 -10.83 4.50
CA GLY A 305 13.90 -11.41 3.24
C GLY A 305 15.28 -10.89 2.85
N THR A 306 15.55 -9.58 2.99
CA THR A 306 16.85 -8.99 2.71
C THR A 306 17.95 -9.56 3.61
N ALA A 307 17.68 -9.75 4.91
CA ALA A 307 18.61 -10.39 5.85
C ALA A 307 18.88 -11.85 5.47
N THR A 308 17.83 -12.59 5.09
CA THR A 308 17.97 -13.97 4.60
C THR A 308 18.84 -14.03 3.36
N MET A 309 18.66 -13.12 2.40
CA MET A 309 19.51 -13.05 1.20
C MET A 309 20.98 -12.73 1.53
N LEU A 310 21.24 -11.83 2.50
CA LEU A 310 22.60 -11.51 2.94
C LEU A 310 23.29 -12.72 3.55
N GLU A 311 22.60 -13.52 4.37
CA GLU A 311 23.18 -14.75 4.95
C GLU A 311 23.34 -15.86 3.90
N LEU A 312 22.38 -16.00 3.00
CA LEU A 312 22.45 -16.98 1.90
C LEU A 312 23.64 -16.67 0.97
N THR A 313 23.83 -15.43 0.58
CA THR A 313 24.95 -15.03 -0.30
C THR A 313 26.30 -15.22 0.38
N LYS A 314 26.39 -15.05 1.68
CA LYS A 314 27.60 -15.37 2.48
C LYS A 314 27.92 -16.87 2.41
N ALA A 315 26.91 -17.73 2.59
CA ALA A 315 27.10 -19.18 2.49
C ALA A 315 27.52 -19.60 1.07
N LEU A 316 26.81 -19.11 0.05
CA LEU A 316 27.11 -19.42 -1.36
C LEU A 316 28.46 -18.90 -1.80
N GLY A 317 28.84 -17.67 -1.42
CA GLY A 317 30.18 -17.11 -1.71
C GLY A 317 31.33 -17.88 -1.04
N THR A 318 31.05 -18.53 0.10
CA THR A 318 32.02 -19.43 0.74
C THR A 318 32.13 -20.74 -0.03
N LEU A 319 30.99 -21.32 -0.43
CA LEU A 319 30.96 -22.59 -1.18
C LEU A 319 31.60 -22.45 -2.56
N ALA A 320 31.37 -21.33 -3.24
CA ALA A 320 31.94 -21.08 -4.57
C ALA A 320 33.47 -20.95 -4.63
N LYS A 321 34.12 -20.76 -3.45
CA LYS A 321 35.58 -20.66 -3.32
C LYS A 321 36.27 -22.00 -3.03
N ASN A 322 35.51 -23.02 -2.68
CA ASN A 322 36.00 -24.38 -2.36
C ASN A 322 35.68 -25.35 -3.51
#